data_e339c46d26dd4fd1803cbafc9643f79d
#
_entry.id   e339c46d26dd4fd1803cbafc9643f79d
#
_cell.length_a   1.000
_cell.length_b   1.000
_cell.length_c   1.000
_cell.angle_alpha   90.00
_cell.angle_beta   90.00
_cell.angle_gamma   90.00
#
_symmetry.space_group_name_H-M   'P 1'
#
loop_
_entity.id
_entity.type
_entity.pdbx_description
1 polymer ?
#
loop_
_entity_poly.entity_id
_entity_poly.type
_entity_poly.pdbx_seq_one_letter_code
_entity_poly.pdbx_strand_id
1 'polypeptide(L)'
;MTTLTDALTDPRSSARLQAVMAAGTTPDPSDLEVLVAQCAVEPDFFVRDMLTWALTRHRAEDVVARVLPELERPEPQARSQALHTLSKIGDPDAWPAVRPLLGDQDDEVLRAAWRTAVALVRDDERASLARTLAVQLGIGDRERRLSLSRALVGLGEDTVGPVLVAAADRGTDAVREHVRETERLLHDPGVASE
;
A
#
# COMPACT_ATOMS: atom_id res chain seq x y z
N MET A 1 33.70 12.19 5.97
CA MET A 1 32.74 11.19 5.43
C MET A 1 31.39 11.86 5.41
N THR A 2 30.74 11.93 4.27
CA THR A 2 29.35 12.44 4.15
C THR A 2 28.42 11.44 4.81
N THR A 3 27.55 11.88 5.70
CA THR A 3 26.55 11.00 6.35
C THR A 3 25.43 10.67 5.36
N LEU A 4 24.67 9.59 5.61
CA LEU A 4 23.47 9.29 4.81
C LEU A 4 22.51 10.47 4.81
N THR A 5 22.27 11.09 5.95
CA THR A 5 21.44 12.30 6.09
C THR A 5 21.89 13.41 5.14
N ASP A 6 23.19 13.72 5.09
CA ASP A 6 23.71 14.76 4.19
C ASP A 6 23.49 14.38 2.71
N ALA A 7 23.70 13.11 2.36
CA ALA A 7 23.53 12.63 0.99
C ALA A 7 22.07 12.66 0.52
N LEU A 8 21.11 12.46 1.43
CA LEU A 8 19.67 12.53 1.15
C LEU A 8 19.13 13.96 1.02
N THR A 9 19.91 14.98 1.40
CA THR A 9 19.55 16.39 1.17
C THR A 9 20.07 16.94 -0.16
N ASP A 10 20.80 16.14 -0.97
CA ASP A 10 21.28 16.60 -2.29
C ASP A 10 20.09 16.99 -3.20
N PRO A 11 20.15 18.16 -3.88
CA PRO A 11 19.06 18.60 -4.74
C PRO A 11 18.81 17.66 -5.94
N ARG A 12 19.81 16.87 -6.35
CA ARG A 12 19.71 15.95 -7.48
C ARG A 12 19.15 14.61 -7.02
N SER A 13 18.00 14.20 -7.57
CA SER A 13 17.40 12.90 -7.28
C SER A 13 18.34 11.73 -7.56
N SER A 14 19.18 11.83 -8.60
CA SER A 14 20.18 10.79 -8.92
C SER A 14 21.23 10.59 -7.82
N ALA A 15 21.63 11.65 -7.12
CA ALA A 15 22.56 11.55 -6.01
C ALA A 15 21.89 10.92 -4.79
N ARG A 16 20.64 11.34 -4.47
CA ARG A 16 19.85 10.71 -3.41
C ARG A 16 19.58 9.24 -3.70
N LEU A 17 19.24 8.90 -4.95
CA LEU A 17 19.05 7.51 -5.39
C LEU A 17 20.30 6.65 -5.14
N GLN A 18 21.48 7.14 -5.50
CA GLN A 18 22.74 6.44 -5.26
C GLN A 18 23.01 6.22 -3.76
N ALA A 19 22.71 7.23 -2.92
CA ALA A 19 22.87 7.12 -1.48
C ALA A 19 21.94 6.05 -0.89
N VAL A 20 20.67 6.01 -1.31
CA VAL A 20 19.71 5.00 -0.89
C VAL A 20 20.12 3.60 -1.34
N MET A 21 20.60 3.46 -2.59
CA MET A 21 21.08 2.18 -3.10
C MET A 21 22.31 1.68 -2.31
N ALA A 22 23.22 2.56 -1.95
CA ALA A 22 24.37 2.21 -1.12
C ALA A 22 23.94 1.75 0.28
N ALA A 23 23.01 2.46 0.93
CA ALA A 23 22.45 2.10 2.23
C ALA A 23 21.74 0.73 2.19
N GLY A 24 20.96 0.44 1.15
CA GLY A 24 20.28 -0.86 1.02
C GLY A 24 21.22 -2.02 0.63
N THR A 25 22.36 -1.73 -0.01
CA THR A 25 23.37 -2.74 -0.35
C THR A 25 24.19 -3.17 0.87
N THR A 26 24.44 -2.24 1.77
CA THR A 26 25.18 -2.49 3.04
C THR A 26 24.34 -1.92 4.19
N PRO A 27 23.27 -2.64 4.61
CA PRO A 27 22.37 -2.11 5.61
C PRO A 27 23.04 -1.89 6.96
N ASP A 28 22.89 -0.68 7.51
CA ASP A 28 23.29 -0.35 8.87
C ASP A 28 22.04 -0.01 9.70
N PRO A 29 21.80 -0.67 10.83
CA PRO A 29 20.64 -0.38 11.68
C PRO A 29 20.51 1.10 12.07
N SER A 30 21.60 1.85 12.12
CA SER A 30 21.58 3.30 12.41
C SER A 30 20.95 4.14 11.29
N ASP A 31 20.82 3.61 10.07
CA ASP A 31 20.22 4.30 8.92
C ASP A 31 18.69 4.23 8.91
N LEU A 32 18.10 3.31 9.64
CA LEU A 32 16.64 3.05 9.61
C LEU A 32 15.81 4.31 9.83
N GLU A 33 16.12 5.08 10.85
CA GLU A 33 15.37 6.30 11.19
C GLU A 33 15.42 7.32 10.03
N VAL A 34 16.60 7.48 9.45
CA VAL A 34 16.83 8.42 8.34
C VAL A 34 16.08 7.96 7.07
N LEU A 35 16.12 6.65 6.76
CA LEU A 35 15.40 6.10 5.61
C LEU A 35 13.89 6.23 5.75
N VAL A 36 13.33 5.96 6.94
CA VAL A 36 11.89 6.12 7.21
C VAL A 36 11.49 7.59 7.11
N ALA A 37 12.25 8.49 7.74
CA ALA A 37 11.96 9.92 7.68
C ALA A 37 12.02 10.46 6.24
N GLN A 38 12.95 9.97 5.42
CA GLN A 38 13.06 10.39 4.02
C GLN A 38 11.85 9.93 3.19
N CYS A 39 11.25 8.77 3.46
CA CYS A 39 10.04 8.32 2.77
C CYS A 39 8.90 9.36 2.85
N ALA A 40 8.78 10.05 3.97
CA ALA A 40 7.72 11.03 4.20
C ALA A 40 7.87 12.32 3.35
N VAL A 41 9.09 12.66 2.92
CA VAL A 41 9.39 13.95 2.29
C VAL A 41 10.01 13.85 0.89
N GLU A 42 10.39 12.67 0.45
CA GLU A 42 11.03 12.47 -0.86
C GLU A 42 10.07 12.76 -2.02
N PRO A 43 10.37 13.75 -2.88
CA PRO A 43 9.49 14.09 -3.99
C PRO A 43 9.59 13.15 -5.18
N ASP A 44 10.75 12.51 -5.38
CA ASP A 44 11.01 11.65 -6.53
C ASP A 44 10.47 10.23 -6.32
N PHE A 45 9.62 9.78 -7.23
CA PHE A 45 8.99 8.46 -7.15
C PHE A 45 10.02 7.31 -7.13
N PHE A 46 11.05 7.38 -7.98
CA PHE A 46 12.05 6.30 -8.06
C PHE A 46 12.91 6.23 -6.80
N VAL A 47 13.21 7.39 -6.20
CA VAL A 47 13.92 7.43 -4.91
C VAL A 47 13.05 6.84 -3.81
N ARG A 48 11.72 7.15 -3.78
CA ARG A 48 10.79 6.54 -2.81
C ARG A 48 10.71 5.02 -2.94
N ASP A 49 10.67 4.50 -4.17
CA ASP A 49 10.64 3.06 -4.40
C ASP A 49 11.92 2.40 -3.89
N MET A 50 13.07 3.03 -4.13
CA MET A 50 14.37 2.54 -3.64
C MET A 50 14.51 2.69 -2.13
N LEU A 51 13.91 3.70 -1.49
CA LEU A 51 13.83 3.79 -0.03
C LEU A 51 13.09 2.59 0.56
N THR A 52 11.95 2.23 -0.03
CA THR A 52 11.23 1.03 0.36
C THR A 52 12.08 -0.22 0.18
N TRP A 53 12.77 -0.37 -0.96
CA TRP A 53 13.70 -1.47 -1.18
C TRP A 53 14.81 -1.50 -0.11
N ALA A 54 15.45 -0.37 0.19
CA ALA A 54 16.50 -0.29 1.20
C ALA A 54 15.95 -0.73 2.59
N LEU A 55 14.76 -0.28 2.97
CA LEU A 55 14.11 -0.69 4.21
C LEU A 55 13.89 -2.20 4.28
N THR A 56 13.48 -2.85 3.17
CA THR A 56 13.31 -4.32 3.15
C THR A 56 14.62 -5.10 3.27
N ARG A 57 15.78 -4.45 3.26
CA ARG A 57 17.09 -5.10 3.49
C ARG A 57 17.47 -5.19 4.97
N HIS A 58 16.73 -4.51 5.84
CA HIS A 58 16.87 -4.59 7.29
C HIS A 58 16.00 -5.70 7.88
N ARG A 59 16.14 -5.97 9.18
CA ARG A 59 15.29 -6.92 9.88
C ARG A 59 13.83 -6.42 9.88
N ALA A 60 12.92 -7.27 9.46
CA ALA A 60 11.51 -6.91 9.30
C ALA A 60 10.92 -6.30 10.59
N GLU A 61 11.19 -6.90 11.74
CA GLU A 61 10.71 -6.43 13.04
C GLU A 61 11.17 -5.00 13.38
N ASP A 62 12.44 -4.66 13.05
CA ASP A 62 13.00 -3.33 13.30
C ASP A 62 12.36 -2.28 12.38
N VAL A 63 12.12 -2.66 11.11
CA VAL A 63 11.45 -1.78 10.14
C VAL A 63 9.99 -1.57 10.52
N VAL A 64 9.24 -2.63 10.83
CA VAL A 64 7.83 -2.54 11.26
C VAL A 64 7.69 -1.63 12.46
N ALA A 65 8.52 -1.79 13.48
CA ALA A 65 8.49 -0.95 14.68
C ALA A 65 8.69 0.55 14.38
N ARG A 66 9.49 0.90 13.35
CA ARG A 66 9.76 2.28 12.95
C ARG A 66 8.72 2.86 11.99
N VAL A 67 8.10 2.01 11.16
CA VAL A 67 7.14 2.41 10.12
C VAL A 67 5.72 2.54 10.69
N LEU A 68 5.34 1.76 11.69
CA LEU A 68 3.99 1.82 12.28
C LEU A 68 3.58 3.23 12.76
N PRO A 69 4.43 4.02 13.44
CA PRO A 69 4.08 5.38 13.83
C PRO A 69 3.78 6.32 12.64
N GLU A 70 4.38 6.05 11.46
CA GLU A 70 4.17 6.86 10.26
C GLU A 70 2.74 6.75 9.71
N LEU A 71 1.99 5.70 10.08
CA LEU A 71 0.58 5.55 9.71
C LEU A 71 -0.33 6.61 10.36
N GLU A 72 0.10 7.22 11.45
CA GLU A 72 -0.66 8.23 12.18
C GLU A 72 -0.26 9.67 11.81
N ARG A 73 0.70 9.83 10.89
CA ARG A 73 1.18 11.15 10.47
C ARG A 73 0.09 11.93 9.72
N PRO A 74 0.03 13.26 9.90
CA PRO A 74 -0.90 14.09 9.14
C PRO A 74 -0.58 14.15 7.64
N GLU A 75 0.68 13.96 7.25
CA GLU A 75 1.13 14.00 5.86
C GLU A 75 0.69 12.73 5.10
N PRO A 76 -0.12 12.83 4.03
CA PRO A 76 -0.57 11.67 3.27
C PRO A 76 0.59 10.82 2.69
N GLN A 77 1.67 11.48 2.25
CA GLN A 77 2.84 10.77 1.73
C GLN A 77 3.48 9.87 2.78
N ALA A 78 3.61 10.32 4.04
CA ALA A 78 4.14 9.50 5.12
C ALA A 78 3.30 8.23 5.31
N ARG A 79 1.97 8.37 5.40
CA ARG A 79 1.04 7.24 5.54
C ARG A 79 1.09 6.29 4.35
N SER A 80 1.05 6.81 3.11
CA SER A 80 1.06 5.98 1.91
C SER A 80 2.37 5.21 1.74
N GLN A 81 3.52 5.82 2.05
CA GLN A 81 4.82 5.16 1.99
C GLN A 81 5.00 4.12 3.12
N ALA A 82 4.48 4.41 4.32
CA ALA A 82 4.44 3.43 5.41
C ALA A 82 3.63 2.18 5.02
N LEU A 83 2.43 2.38 4.47
CA LEU A 83 1.58 1.30 3.94
C LEU A 83 2.32 0.51 2.85
N HIS A 84 2.97 1.19 1.90
CA HIS A 84 3.72 0.52 0.86
C HIS A 84 4.85 -0.35 1.43
N THR A 85 5.62 0.17 2.39
CA THR A 85 6.69 -0.56 3.06
C THR A 85 6.15 -1.79 3.79
N LEU A 86 5.08 -1.64 4.58
CA LEU A 86 4.43 -2.76 5.28
C LEU A 86 3.93 -3.84 4.32
N SER A 87 3.38 -3.46 3.16
CA SER A 87 2.94 -4.44 2.15
C SER A 87 4.09 -5.25 1.55
N LYS A 88 5.30 -4.70 1.49
CA LYS A 88 6.50 -5.40 1.00
C LYS A 88 7.11 -6.31 2.06
N ILE A 89 7.01 -5.92 3.32
CA ILE A 89 7.48 -6.76 4.45
C ILE A 89 6.55 -7.95 4.66
N GLY A 90 5.23 -7.75 4.55
CA GLY A 90 4.24 -8.82 4.63
C GLY A 90 4.01 -9.35 6.03
N ASP A 91 4.33 -8.59 7.08
CA ASP A 91 4.10 -9.01 8.47
C ASP A 91 2.60 -8.85 8.85
N PRO A 92 1.86 -9.94 9.08
CA PRO A 92 0.43 -9.87 9.39
C PRO A 92 0.15 -9.20 10.74
N ASP A 93 1.11 -9.08 11.63
CA ASP A 93 0.94 -8.43 12.93
C ASP A 93 0.77 -6.90 12.78
N ALA A 94 1.15 -6.32 11.63
CA ALA A 94 0.86 -4.92 11.30
C ALA A 94 -0.59 -4.68 10.84
N TRP A 95 -1.38 -5.72 10.52
CA TRP A 95 -2.75 -5.60 10.02
C TRP A 95 -3.68 -4.74 10.90
N PRO A 96 -3.72 -4.88 12.23
CA PRO A 96 -4.57 -4.04 13.08
C PRO A 96 -4.34 -2.54 12.92
N ALA A 97 -3.09 -2.12 12.68
CA ALA A 97 -2.74 -0.72 12.46
C ALA A 97 -3.13 -0.20 11.07
N VAL A 98 -3.24 -1.07 10.06
CA VAL A 98 -3.65 -0.72 8.70
C VAL A 98 -5.17 -0.52 8.58
N ARG A 99 -5.97 -1.27 9.34
CA ARG A 99 -7.45 -1.26 9.26
C ARG A 99 -8.09 0.12 9.30
N PRO A 100 -7.70 1.06 10.18
CA PRO A 100 -8.30 2.40 10.23
C PRO A 100 -8.15 3.19 8.92
N LEU A 101 -7.12 2.90 8.12
CA LEU A 101 -6.81 3.60 6.88
C LEU A 101 -7.60 3.10 5.65
N LEU A 102 -8.41 2.05 5.80
CA LEU A 102 -9.27 1.54 4.71
C LEU A 102 -10.34 2.53 4.24
N GLY A 103 -10.59 3.59 4.99
CA GLY A 103 -11.51 4.67 4.67
C GLY A 103 -10.82 6.05 4.73
N ASP A 104 -9.51 6.14 4.54
CA ASP A 104 -8.78 7.41 4.57
C ASP A 104 -9.36 8.39 3.55
N GLN A 105 -9.31 9.68 3.89
CA GLN A 105 -9.83 10.75 3.04
C GLN A 105 -8.93 11.06 1.83
N ASP A 106 -7.64 10.75 1.95
CA ASP A 106 -6.68 10.88 0.86
C ASP A 106 -6.71 9.63 -0.03
N ASP A 107 -6.92 9.81 -1.33
CA ASP A 107 -7.07 8.71 -2.28
C ASP A 107 -5.79 7.87 -2.46
N GLU A 108 -4.60 8.47 -2.31
CA GLU A 108 -3.35 7.72 -2.41
C GLU A 108 -3.17 6.81 -1.20
N VAL A 109 -3.44 7.33 0.00
CA VAL A 109 -3.42 6.56 1.25
C VAL A 109 -4.46 5.44 1.20
N LEU A 110 -5.68 5.76 0.78
CA LEU A 110 -6.78 4.80 0.65
C LEU A 110 -6.41 3.61 -0.24
N ARG A 111 -5.89 3.89 -1.45
CA ARG A 111 -5.47 2.85 -2.40
C ARG A 111 -4.28 2.04 -1.89
N ALA A 112 -3.34 2.69 -1.20
CA ALA A 112 -2.23 2.00 -0.55
C ALA A 112 -2.72 1.09 0.58
N ALA A 113 -3.68 1.55 1.40
CA ALA A 113 -4.27 0.77 2.48
C ALA A 113 -4.97 -0.49 1.97
N TRP A 114 -5.73 -0.41 0.86
CA TRP A 114 -6.37 -1.58 0.27
C TRP A 114 -5.37 -2.64 -0.20
N ARG A 115 -4.30 -2.23 -0.90
CA ARG A 115 -3.22 -3.16 -1.32
C ARG A 115 -2.53 -3.80 -0.13
N THR A 116 -2.22 -2.99 0.88
CA THR A 116 -1.55 -3.46 2.09
C THR A 116 -2.44 -4.41 2.90
N ALA A 117 -3.73 -4.10 3.00
CA ALA A 117 -4.70 -4.97 3.66
C ALA A 117 -4.75 -6.37 3.04
N VAL A 118 -4.77 -6.47 1.72
CA VAL A 118 -4.75 -7.76 1.01
C VAL A 118 -3.47 -8.54 1.28
N ALA A 119 -2.33 -7.85 1.39
CA ALA A 119 -1.04 -8.48 1.67
C ALA A 119 -0.92 -8.99 3.12
N LEU A 120 -1.59 -8.34 4.07
CA LEU A 120 -1.39 -8.60 5.51
C LEU A 120 -2.55 -9.36 6.17
N VAL A 121 -3.76 -9.34 5.58
CA VAL A 121 -4.94 -9.96 6.19
C VAL A 121 -4.77 -11.46 6.35
N ARG A 122 -5.13 -11.96 7.50
CA ARG A 122 -5.14 -13.41 7.79
C ARG A 122 -6.34 -14.08 7.11
N ASP A 123 -6.23 -15.36 6.83
CA ASP A 123 -7.25 -16.10 6.07
C ASP A 123 -8.65 -16.03 6.70
N ASP A 124 -8.74 -16.09 8.01
CA ASP A 124 -10.00 -16.01 8.78
C ASP A 124 -10.68 -14.63 8.73
N GLU A 125 -9.92 -13.57 8.40
CA GLU A 125 -10.45 -12.21 8.28
C GLU A 125 -10.71 -11.78 6.81
N ARG A 126 -10.28 -12.56 5.79
CA ARG A 126 -10.42 -12.19 4.37
C ARG A 126 -11.86 -11.89 3.96
N ALA A 127 -12.81 -12.71 4.39
CA ALA A 127 -14.23 -12.47 4.10
C ALA A 127 -14.78 -11.19 4.76
N SER A 128 -14.25 -10.83 5.94
CA SER A 128 -14.60 -9.58 6.60
C SER A 128 -14.03 -8.38 5.86
N LEU A 129 -12.77 -8.47 5.42
CA LEU A 129 -12.13 -7.45 4.60
C LEU A 129 -12.87 -7.24 3.28
N ALA A 130 -13.25 -8.32 2.58
CA ALA A 130 -14.00 -8.23 1.34
C ALA A 130 -15.30 -7.42 1.51
N ARG A 131 -16.07 -7.69 2.58
CA ARG A 131 -17.28 -6.92 2.90
C ARG A 131 -16.98 -5.45 3.20
N THR A 132 -15.91 -5.17 3.91
CA THR A 132 -15.47 -3.79 4.22
C THR A 132 -15.12 -3.04 2.94
N LEU A 133 -14.35 -3.65 2.05
CA LEU A 133 -13.96 -3.05 0.78
C LEU A 133 -15.16 -2.85 -0.17
N ALA A 134 -16.12 -3.77 -0.18
CA ALA A 134 -17.28 -3.71 -1.06
C ALA A 134 -18.18 -2.48 -0.79
N VAL A 135 -18.10 -1.86 0.39
CA VAL A 135 -18.81 -0.59 0.70
C VAL A 135 -18.33 0.55 -0.22
N GLN A 136 -17.11 0.44 -0.75
CA GLN A 136 -16.52 1.43 -1.67
C GLN A 136 -16.87 1.22 -3.14
N LEU A 137 -17.63 0.16 -3.49
CA LEU A 137 -18.04 -0.10 -4.87
C LEU A 137 -18.87 1.04 -5.45
N GLY A 138 -18.58 1.43 -6.68
CA GLY A 138 -19.26 2.52 -7.38
C GLY A 138 -18.78 3.92 -6.97
N ILE A 139 -17.87 4.06 -6.02
CA ILE A 139 -17.38 5.35 -5.50
C ILE A 139 -16.04 5.72 -6.15
N GLY A 140 -15.89 7.01 -6.45
CA GLY A 140 -14.64 7.59 -6.95
C GLY A 140 -14.46 7.50 -8.47
N ASP A 141 -13.30 7.94 -8.93
CA ASP A 141 -12.90 7.93 -10.33
C ASP A 141 -12.49 6.52 -10.82
N ARG A 142 -12.10 6.44 -12.09
CA ARG A 142 -11.66 5.18 -12.70
C ARG A 142 -10.46 4.56 -11.99
N GLU A 143 -9.50 5.36 -11.56
CA GLU A 143 -8.27 4.89 -10.93
C GLU A 143 -8.55 4.29 -9.55
N ARG A 144 -9.36 4.98 -8.74
CA ARG A 144 -9.81 4.50 -7.44
C ARG A 144 -10.60 3.20 -7.57
N ARG A 145 -11.56 3.14 -8.51
CA ARG A 145 -12.36 1.93 -8.79
C ARG A 145 -11.47 0.76 -9.22
N LEU A 146 -10.53 0.99 -10.14
CA LEU A 146 -9.59 -0.06 -10.58
C LEU A 146 -8.72 -0.57 -9.42
N SER A 147 -8.25 0.31 -8.55
CA SER A 147 -7.48 -0.07 -7.36
C SER A 147 -8.30 -0.92 -6.39
N LEU A 148 -9.59 -0.59 -6.20
CA LEU A 148 -10.50 -1.40 -5.39
C LEU A 148 -10.75 -2.78 -6.02
N SER A 149 -11.02 -2.82 -7.33
CA SER A 149 -11.20 -4.09 -8.05
C SER A 149 -9.98 -5.00 -7.90
N ARG A 150 -8.77 -4.44 -8.07
CA ARG A 150 -7.51 -5.21 -7.86
C ARG A 150 -7.37 -5.73 -6.44
N ALA A 151 -7.74 -4.95 -5.44
CA ALA A 151 -7.71 -5.38 -4.04
C ALA A 151 -8.72 -6.50 -3.79
N LEU A 152 -9.95 -6.38 -4.30
CA LEU A 152 -10.97 -7.42 -4.20
C LEU A 152 -10.51 -8.72 -4.91
N VAL A 153 -10.01 -8.63 -6.14
CA VAL A 153 -9.46 -9.79 -6.88
C VAL A 153 -8.33 -10.48 -6.10
N GLY A 154 -7.46 -9.71 -5.45
CA GLY A 154 -6.39 -10.24 -4.61
C GLY A 154 -6.86 -11.05 -3.39
N LEU A 155 -8.12 -10.91 -2.98
CA LEU A 155 -8.72 -11.73 -1.91
C LEU A 155 -9.18 -13.11 -2.40
N GLY A 156 -9.25 -13.33 -3.71
CA GLY A 156 -9.64 -14.59 -4.33
C GLY A 156 -11.14 -14.71 -4.58
N GLU A 157 -11.49 -15.42 -5.66
CA GLU A 157 -12.85 -15.55 -6.19
C GLU A 157 -13.83 -16.13 -5.16
N ASP A 158 -13.45 -17.19 -4.46
CA ASP A 158 -14.30 -17.85 -3.46
C ASP A 158 -14.70 -16.89 -2.32
N THR A 159 -13.81 -15.96 -1.98
CA THR A 159 -14.07 -14.97 -0.92
C THR A 159 -14.94 -13.82 -1.42
N VAL A 160 -14.67 -13.35 -2.64
CA VAL A 160 -15.23 -12.10 -3.17
C VAL A 160 -16.54 -12.33 -3.91
N GLY A 161 -16.71 -13.46 -4.60
CA GLY A 161 -17.91 -13.75 -5.40
C GLY A 161 -19.23 -13.52 -4.65
N PRO A 162 -19.44 -14.13 -3.47
CA PRO A 162 -20.66 -13.90 -2.69
C PRO A 162 -20.88 -12.42 -2.30
N VAL A 163 -19.79 -11.67 -2.07
CA VAL A 163 -19.85 -10.26 -1.69
C VAL A 163 -20.25 -9.39 -2.88
N LEU A 164 -19.71 -9.68 -4.08
CA LEU A 164 -20.04 -8.97 -5.32
C LEU A 164 -21.50 -9.18 -5.71
N VAL A 165 -21.99 -10.42 -5.64
CA VAL A 165 -23.42 -10.74 -5.88
C VAL A 165 -24.32 -9.93 -4.94
N ALA A 166 -24.03 -9.95 -3.64
CA ALA A 166 -24.82 -9.20 -2.66
C ALA A 166 -24.77 -7.68 -2.87
N ALA A 167 -23.65 -7.16 -3.35
CA ALA A 167 -23.49 -5.74 -3.67
C ALA A 167 -24.28 -5.36 -4.94
N ALA A 168 -24.27 -6.20 -5.98
CA ALA A 168 -25.02 -5.97 -7.21
C ALA A 168 -26.53 -5.96 -6.99
N ASP A 169 -27.04 -6.90 -6.17
CA ASP A 169 -28.48 -7.05 -5.89
C ASP A 169 -29.08 -5.80 -5.22
N ARG A 170 -28.33 -5.15 -4.35
CA ARG A 170 -28.79 -4.02 -3.53
C ARG A 170 -28.27 -2.67 -4.01
N GLY A 171 -27.32 -2.68 -4.95
CA GLY A 171 -26.57 -1.51 -5.35
C GLY A 171 -27.28 -0.63 -6.40
N THR A 172 -26.72 0.56 -6.57
CA THR A 172 -27.03 1.46 -7.68
C THR A 172 -26.49 0.95 -9.01
N ASP A 173 -26.81 1.62 -10.12
CA ASP A 173 -26.23 1.28 -11.43
C ASP A 173 -24.71 1.40 -11.44
N ALA A 174 -24.13 2.39 -10.74
CA ALA A 174 -22.70 2.57 -10.60
C ALA A 174 -22.03 1.40 -9.84
N VAL A 175 -22.72 0.88 -8.80
CA VAL A 175 -22.24 -0.32 -8.08
C VAL A 175 -22.28 -1.54 -8.99
N ARG A 176 -23.40 -1.76 -9.69
CA ARG A 176 -23.54 -2.90 -10.63
C ARG A 176 -22.51 -2.85 -11.77
N GLU A 177 -22.21 -1.67 -12.29
CA GLU A 177 -21.17 -1.50 -13.30
C GLU A 177 -19.78 -1.87 -12.74
N HIS A 178 -19.43 -1.34 -11.56
CA HIS A 178 -18.16 -1.63 -10.92
C HIS A 178 -18.02 -3.12 -10.55
N VAL A 179 -19.09 -3.78 -10.13
CA VAL A 179 -19.11 -5.24 -9.91
C VAL A 179 -18.75 -5.97 -11.20
N ARG A 180 -19.42 -5.65 -12.34
CA ARG A 180 -19.10 -6.26 -13.63
C ARG A 180 -17.66 -6.02 -14.09
N GLU A 181 -17.08 -4.85 -13.78
CA GLU A 181 -15.66 -4.57 -14.03
C GLU A 181 -14.75 -5.46 -13.19
N THR A 182 -15.10 -5.64 -11.90
CA THR A 182 -14.34 -6.50 -10.98
C THR A 182 -14.43 -7.99 -11.36
N GLU A 183 -15.60 -8.47 -11.76
CA GLU A 183 -15.80 -9.84 -12.25
C GLU A 183 -15.00 -10.12 -13.53
N ARG A 184 -14.92 -9.17 -14.45
CA ARG A 184 -14.06 -9.29 -15.64
C ARG A 184 -12.58 -9.47 -15.26
N LEU A 185 -12.09 -8.72 -14.27
CA LEU A 185 -10.72 -8.86 -13.78
C LEU A 185 -10.46 -10.20 -13.06
N LEU A 186 -11.47 -10.77 -12.40
CA LEU A 186 -11.37 -12.10 -11.80
C LEU A 186 -11.16 -13.19 -12.86
N HIS A 187 -11.84 -13.06 -14.02
CA HIS A 187 -11.80 -14.08 -15.09
C HIS A 187 -10.69 -13.85 -16.12
N ASP A 188 -10.19 -12.61 -16.24
CA ASP A 188 -9.09 -12.25 -17.16
C ASP A 188 -8.08 -11.31 -16.46
N PRO A 189 -7.16 -11.88 -15.66
CA PRO A 189 -6.16 -11.09 -14.95
C PRO A 189 -5.15 -10.39 -15.88
N GLY A 190 -5.08 -10.74 -17.16
CA GLY A 190 -4.20 -10.10 -18.15
C GLY A 190 -4.57 -8.64 -18.46
N VAL A 191 -5.84 -8.27 -18.34
CA VAL A 191 -6.35 -6.89 -18.56
C VAL A 191 -5.92 -5.92 -17.44
N ALA A 192 -5.50 -6.44 -16.29
CA ALA A 192 -5.06 -5.64 -15.14
C ALA A 192 -3.62 -5.09 -15.27
N SER A 193 -2.89 -5.48 -16.31
CA SER A 193 -1.45 -5.19 -16.49
C SER A 193 -1.16 -4.08 -17.50
N GLU A 194 -2.20 -3.48 -18.12
CA GLU A 194 -2.11 -2.31 -19.03
C GLU A 194 -2.55 -1.00 -18.26
#